data_ac4ded5bd77660c1e12725c2e5fccb97
#
_entry.id   ac4ded5bd77660c1e12725c2e5fccb97
#
_cell.length_a   1.000
_cell.length_b   1.000
_cell.length_c   1.000
_cell.angle_alpha   90.00
_cell.angle_beta   90.00
_cell.angle_gamma   90.00
#
_symmetry.space_group_name_H-M   'P 1'
#
loop_
_entity.id
_entity.type
_entity.pdbx_description
1 polymer ?
#
loop_
_entity_poly.entity_id
_entity_poly.type
_entity_poly.pdbx_seq_one_letter_code
_entity_poly.pdbx_strand_id
1 'polypeptide(L)'
;MIDYRSKTVEELEQLIISWGEAAFRARQLFKWLWKPGLSDFDDITELPKALRVRLALEGFLYRLDVAGMIASRFDATCKWAFRLFDGKIIETVLIPGNSHTTLCVSSQAGCAMGCSFCKTGTMGFSRNLLPSEIVGQVLGVMEQTEQYLWPRNIVFMGMGEPLANFENVISAIKILTHQLGLNFSTRRITVSTCGLAPKIVRLGKTISVGLAISLHATTDELRNRLMPVNKRYPLKQLMEACRKFEMPKRRRITFEYIVLGGVNHSRQDAKRMARLLNGIPSKINLIPYNKVNGLSFREPTNQELYNFQEQLAQK
;
A
#
# COMPACT_ATOMS: atom_id res chain seq x y z
N MET A 1 2.05 1.23 27.18
CA MET A 1 2.47 2.56 26.69
C MET A 1 1.77 2.83 25.36
N ILE A 2 1.32 4.04 25.13
CA ILE A 2 0.54 4.47 23.95
C ILE A 2 1.50 4.82 22.80
N ASP A 3 1.29 4.21 21.64
CA ASP A 3 1.92 4.68 20.40
C ASP A 3 1.06 5.79 19.78
N TYR A 4 1.46 7.05 19.94
CA TYR A 4 0.69 8.20 19.47
C TYR A 4 0.64 8.29 17.94
N ARG A 5 1.66 7.81 17.24
CA ARG A 5 1.68 7.77 15.77
C ARG A 5 0.76 6.71 15.15
N SER A 6 0.21 5.79 15.97
CA SER A 6 -0.85 4.87 15.53
C SER A 6 -2.26 5.44 15.67
N LYS A 7 -2.42 6.65 16.23
CA LYS A 7 -3.72 7.23 16.52
C LYS A 7 -4.18 8.20 15.44
N THR A 8 -5.46 8.11 15.06
CA THR A 8 -6.11 9.16 14.28
C THR A 8 -6.34 10.41 15.14
N VAL A 9 -6.68 11.53 14.51
CA VAL A 9 -6.94 12.77 15.28
C VAL A 9 -8.11 12.61 16.23
N GLU A 10 -9.16 11.88 15.83
CA GLU A 10 -10.35 11.60 16.65
C GLU A 10 -9.99 10.75 17.88
N GLU A 11 -9.15 9.73 17.69
CA GLU A 11 -8.67 8.89 18.80
C GLU A 11 -7.78 9.68 19.77
N LEU A 12 -6.97 10.61 19.26
CA LEU A 12 -6.18 11.52 20.10
C LEU A 12 -7.09 12.51 20.85
N GLU A 13 -8.12 13.05 20.20
CA GLU A 13 -9.08 13.94 20.86
C GLU A 13 -9.77 13.23 22.04
N GLN A 14 -10.26 12.00 21.83
CA GLN A 14 -10.84 11.21 22.91
C GLN A 14 -9.85 10.96 24.05
N LEU A 15 -8.61 10.63 23.73
CA LEU A 15 -7.56 10.40 24.73
C LEU A 15 -7.26 11.66 25.54
N ILE A 16 -7.02 12.79 24.87
CA ILE A 16 -6.65 14.07 25.51
C ILE A 16 -7.81 14.60 26.38
N ILE A 17 -9.06 14.46 25.91
CA ILE A 17 -10.25 14.80 26.71
C ILE A 17 -10.35 13.91 27.94
N SER A 18 -10.07 12.62 27.84
CA SER A 18 -10.07 11.70 28.99
C SER A 18 -9.04 12.06 30.05
N TRP A 19 -8.05 12.86 29.70
CA TRP A 19 -7.04 13.40 30.61
C TRP A 19 -7.44 14.72 31.25
N GLY A 20 -8.61 15.28 30.92
CA GLY A 20 -9.08 16.57 31.38
C GLY A 20 -8.54 17.78 30.58
N GLU A 21 -7.89 17.50 29.46
CA GLU A 21 -7.33 18.53 28.59
C GLU A 21 -8.30 18.92 27.47
N ALA A 22 -8.15 20.12 26.92
CA ALA A 22 -9.01 20.59 25.84
C ALA A 22 -8.72 19.87 24.50
N ALA A 23 -9.77 19.52 23.75
CA ALA A 23 -9.70 18.77 22.48
C ALA A 23 -8.71 19.39 21.46
N PHE A 24 -8.56 20.71 21.41
CA PHE A 24 -7.64 21.38 20.48
C PHE A 24 -6.16 21.00 20.73
N ARG A 25 -5.81 20.55 21.94
CA ARG A 25 -4.46 20.04 22.27
C ARG A 25 -4.12 18.78 21.48
N ALA A 26 -5.11 17.91 21.24
CA ALA A 26 -4.93 16.74 20.38
C ALA A 26 -4.60 17.14 18.94
N ARG A 27 -5.25 18.20 18.41
CA ARG A 27 -4.95 18.71 17.07
C ARG A 27 -3.56 19.32 16.98
N GLN A 28 -3.12 20.03 18.02
CA GLN A 28 -1.74 20.53 18.11
C GLN A 28 -0.75 19.37 18.12
N LEU A 29 -0.97 18.34 18.99
CA LEU A 29 -0.16 17.15 19.02
C LEU A 29 -0.12 16.47 17.64
N PHE A 30 -1.28 16.18 17.04
CA PHE A 30 -1.38 15.51 15.75
C PHE A 30 -0.59 16.22 14.65
N LYS A 31 -0.66 17.55 14.58
CA LYS A 31 0.11 18.36 13.63
C LYS A 31 1.63 18.17 13.79
N TRP A 32 2.12 17.98 15.01
CA TRP A 32 3.53 17.79 15.29
C TRP A 32 3.99 16.36 15.02
N LEU A 33 3.16 15.33 15.29
CA LEU A 33 3.51 13.92 15.12
C LEU A 33 4.05 13.59 13.72
N TRP A 34 3.67 14.36 12.70
CA TRP A 34 4.00 14.11 11.29
C TRP A 34 5.05 15.07 10.72
N LYS A 35 5.68 15.87 11.57
CA LYS A 35 6.83 16.66 11.15
C LYS A 35 8.06 15.76 11.04
N PRO A 36 8.77 15.78 9.89
CA PRO A 36 10.05 15.09 9.78
C PRO A 36 11.01 15.54 10.89
N GLY A 37 11.74 14.58 11.47
CA GLY A 37 12.73 14.85 12.52
C GLY A 37 12.18 14.94 13.95
N LEU A 38 10.86 14.97 14.17
CA LEU A 38 10.33 14.95 15.55
C LEU A 38 10.74 13.67 16.28
N SER A 39 11.48 13.80 17.36
CA SER A 39 12.00 12.69 18.17
C SER A 39 11.63 12.77 19.64
N ASP A 40 11.30 13.94 20.15
CA ASP A 40 10.97 14.16 21.55
C ASP A 40 9.68 14.99 21.71
N PHE A 41 8.94 14.74 22.80
CA PHE A 41 7.76 15.54 23.14
C PHE A 41 8.16 16.97 23.58
N ASP A 42 9.37 17.17 24.07
CA ASP A 42 9.86 18.49 24.45
C ASP A 42 10.04 19.43 23.26
N ASP A 43 10.18 18.91 22.06
CA ASP A 43 10.18 19.69 20.82
C ASP A 43 8.81 20.29 20.50
N ILE A 44 7.71 19.77 21.09
CA ILE A 44 6.34 20.21 20.83
C ILE A 44 6.02 21.44 21.67
N THR A 45 6.66 22.57 21.37
CA THR A 45 6.58 23.81 22.15
C THR A 45 5.18 24.44 22.20
N GLU A 46 4.28 24.09 21.26
CA GLU A 46 2.88 24.51 21.27
C GLU A 46 2.06 23.89 22.44
N LEU A 47 2.56 22.80 23.05
CA LEU A 47 1.90 22.13 24.18
C LEU A 47 2.43 22.60 25.54
N PRO A 48 1.58 22.68 26.57
CA PRO A 48 2.02 22.98 27.94
C PRO A 48 3.04 21.93 28.41
N LYS A 49 4.03 22.37 29.21
CA LYS A 49 5.08 21.47 29.74
C LYS A 49 4.50 20.28 30.50
N ALA A 50 3.47 20.47 31.33
CA ALA A 50 2.82 19.40 32.06
C ALA A 50 2.22 18.33 31.13
N LEU A 51 1.62 18.72 29.99
CA LEU A 51 1.07 17.80 29.01
C LEU A 51 2.19 17.05 28.27
N ARG A 52 3.30 17.71 27.92
CA ARG A 52 4.46 17.05 27.30
C ARG A 52 5.05 15.96 28.19
N VAL A 53 5.22 16.27 29.50
CA VAL A 53 5.68 15.30 30.49
C VAL A 53 4.70 14.11 30.59
N ARG A 54 3.39 14.38 30.62
CA ARG A 54 2.39 13.30 30.65
C ARG A 54 2.44 12.42 29.41
N LEU A 55 2.55 13.02 28.21
CA LEU A 55 2.71 12.28 26.95
C LEU A 55 3.92 11.34 27.01
N ALA A 56 5.06 11.81 27.53
CA ALA A 56 6.27 11.01 27.65
C ALA A 56 6.13 9.85 28.66
N LEU A 57 5.36 10.04 29.75
CA LEU A 57 5.09 9.00 30.74
C LEU A 57 4.11 7.94 30.24
N GLU A 58 3.08 8.34 29.49
CA GLU A 58 1.99 7.45 29.06
C GLU A 58 2.29 6.73 27.75
N GLY A 59 3.20 7.26 26.89
CA GLY A 59 3.44 6.70 25.58
C GLY A 59 4.77 7.10 24.93
N PHE A 60 4.84 6.89 23.62
CA PHE A 60 6.05 7.09 22.83
C PHE A 60 5.75 7.52 21.40
N LEU A 61 6.77 8.06 20.73
CA LEU A 61 6.77 8.40 19.32
C LEU A 61 7.45 7.24 18.54
N TYR A 62 6.66 6.36 17.94
CA TYR A 62 7.22 5.27 17.16
C TYR A 62 7.96 5.80 15.92
N ARG A 63 9.18 5.31 15.69
CA ARG A 63 9.97 5.57 14.48
C ARG A 63 10.48 4.27 13.91
N LEU A 64 10.56 4.21 12.59
CA LEU A 64 11.18 3.09 11.88
C LEU A 64 12.70 3.32 11.79
N ASP A 65 13.46 2.29 12.09
CA ASP A 65 14.92 2.29 11.86
C ASP A 65 15.23 1.90 10.43
N VAL A 66 16.15 2.63 9.80
CA VAL A 66 16.68 2.26 8.48
C VAL A 66 17.70 1.14 8.64
N ALA A 67 17.34 -0.07 8.23
CA ALA A 67 18.23 -1.23 8.23
C ALA A 67 19.13 -1.28 6.98
N GLY A 68 18.75 -0.62 5.90
CA GLY A 68 19.54 -0.53 4.67
C GLY A 68 18.77 0.21 3.57
N MET A 69 19.53 0.65 2.56
CA MET A 69 18.99 1.33 1.38
C MET A 69 19.78 0.91 0.14
N ILE A 70 19.06 0.72 -0.96
CA ILE A 70 19.63 0.43 -2.28
C ILE A 70 19.03 1.42 -3.27
N ALA A 71 19.90 2.14 -4.00
CA ALA A 71 19.49 3.02 -5.08
C ALA A 71 19.77 2.34 -6.44
N SER A 72 18.82 2.45 -7.35
CA SER A 72 18.98 2.02 -8.74
C SER A 72 19.98 2.92 -9.46
N ARG A 73 20.80 2.32 -10.31
CA ARG A 73 21.74 3.06 -11.17
C ARG A 73 21.09 3.57 -12.47
N PHE A 74 19.86 3.17 -12.74
CA PHE A 74 19.20 3.41 -14.03
C PHE A 74 18.15 4.52 -14.00
N ASP A 75 17.38 4.62 -12.91
CA ASP A 75 16.16 5.44 -12.86
C ASP A 75 15.96 6.16 -11.52
N ALA A 76 16.99 6.25 -10.68
CA ALA A 76 16.92 6.84 -9.33
C ALA A 76 15.85 6.23 -8.40
N THR A 77 15.31 5.05 -8.72
CA THR A 77 14.45 4.28 -7.79
C THR A 77 15.26 3.91 -6.56
N CYS A 78 14.70 4.17 -5.39
CA CYS A 78 15.33 3.82 -4.12
C CYS A 78 14.47 2.84 -3.33
N LYS A 79 15.07 1.79 -2.79
CA LYS A 79 14.44 0.81 -1.91
C LYS A 79 15.05 0.86 -0.54
N TRP A 80 14.23 1.10 0.48
CA TRP A 80 14.60 1.04 1.89
C TRP A 80 14.15 -0.28 2.50
N ALA A 81 14.99 -0.82 3.38
CA ALA A 81 14.67 -1.85 4.34
C ALA A 81 14.49 -1.16 5.70
N PHE A 82 13.28 -1.19 6.23
CA PHE A 82 12.97 -0.65 7.56
C PHE A 82 12.85 -1.78 8.58
N ARG A 83 13.45 -1.57 9.77
CA ARG A 83 13.36 -2.48 10.90
C ARG A 83 12.18 -2.08 11.78
N LEU A 84 11.32 -3.06 12.06
CA LEU A 84 10.19 -2.95 12.98
C LEU A 84 10.66 -3.18 14.42
N PHE A 85 9.82 -2.81 15.41
CA PHE A 85 10.14 -2.95 16.83
C PHE A 85 10.45 -4.39 17.27
N ASP A 86 9.93 -5.39 16.56
CA ASP A 86 10.17 -6.82 16.79
C ASP A 86 11.33 -7.38 15.96
N GLY A 87 12.14 -6.52 15.37
CA GLY A 87 13.31 -6.86 14.57
C GLY A 87 13.01 -7.32 13.14
N LYS A 88 11.74 -7.46 12.75
CA LYS A 88 11.37 -7.82 11.38
C LYS A 88 11.69 -6.69 10.41
N ILE A 89 11.95 -7.07 9.15
CA ILE A 89 12.28 -6.12 8.09
C ILE A 89 11.09 -6.04 7.11
N ILE A 90 10.77 -4.81 6.75
CA ILE A 90 9.83 -4.52 5.64
C ILE A 90 10.53 -3.66 4.59
N GLU A 91 10.02 -3.72 3.36
CA GLU A 91 10.56 -2.95 2.25
C GLU A 91 9.62 -1.82 1.84
N THR A 92 10.20 -0.70 1.45
CA THR A 92 9.51 0.49 0.91
C THR A 92 10.27 0.98 -0.30
N VAL A 93 9.59 1.32 -1.39
CA VAL A 93 10.24 1.72 -2.65
C VAL A 93 9.74 3.08 -3.10
N LEU A 94 10.67 4.04 -3.27
CA LEU A 94 10.40 5.32 -3.92
C LEU A 94 10.72 5.19 -5.41
N ILE A 95 9.72 5.45 -6.23
CA ILE A 95 9.81 5.35 -7.68
C ILE A 95 9.64 6.76 -8.27
N PRO A 96 10.70 7.40 -8.74
CA PRO A 96 10.60 8.65 -9.47
C PRO A 96 9.84 8.45 -10.78
N GLY A 97 8.97 9.37 -11.09
CA GLY A 97 8.28 9.42 -12.39
C GLY A 97 8.48 10.79 -13.04
N ASN A 98 8.06 10.94 -14.28
CA ASN A 98 8.29 12.19 -15.06
C ASN A 98 7.73 13.45 -14.38
N SER A 99 6.64 13.33 -13.64
CA SER A 99 5.99 14.47 -12.96
C SER A 99 5.77 14.27 -11.48
N HIS A 100 5.85 13.06 -10.99
CA HIS A 100 5.51 12.73 -9.60
C HIS A 100 6.30 11.52 -9.11
N THR A 101 6.74 11.59 -7.87
CA THR A 101 7.29 10.46 -7.13
C THR A 101 6.16 9.59 -6.56
N THR A 102 6.31 8.27 -6.62
CA THR A 102 5.38 7.30 -6.05
C THR A 102 6.08 6.47 -4.99
N LEU A 103 5.49 6.39 -3.81
CA LEU A 103 5.99 5.53 -2.74
C LEU A 103 5.14 4.25 -2.66
N CYS A 104 5.82 3.12 -2.81
CA CYS A 104 5.26 1.80 -2.60
C CYS A 104 5.49 1.40 -1.14
N VAL A 105 4.40 1.24 -0.38
CA VAL A 105 4.45 0.93 1.05
C VAL A 105 3.96 -0.49 1.35
N SER A 106 4.54 -1.09 2.37
CA SER A 106 4.17 -2.39 2.93
C SER A 106 3.01 -2.25 3.93
N SER A 107 2.17 -3.27 4.02
CA SER A 107 1.04 -3.35 4.96
C SER A 107 1.14 -4.51 5.95
N GLN A 108 2.05 -5.45 5.72
CA GLN A 108 2.30 -6.61 6.58
C GLN A 108 3.79 -6.94 6.60
N ALA A 109 4.25 -7.58 7.66
CA ALA A 109 5.53 -8.29 7.68
C ALA A 109 5.30 -9.71 7.12
N GLY A 110 5.75 -9.94 5.87
CA GLY A 110 5.39 -11.13 5.10
C GLY A 110 3.98 -11.07 4.49
N CYS A 111 3.48 -12.20 3.97
CA CYS A 111 2.16 -12.27 3.34
C CYS A 111 1.59 -13.70 3.39
N ALA A 112 0.33 -13.83 3.83
CA ALA A 112 -0.37 -15.12 3.90
C ALA A 112 -0.99 -15.59 2.57
N MET A 113 -0.97 -14.78 1.52
CA MET A 113 -1.70 -15.07 0.27
C MET A 113 -1.05 -16.16 -0.57
N GLY A 114 0.24 -16.44 -0.40
CA GLY A 114 0.94 -17.56 -1.04
C GLY A 114 0.99 -17.49 -2.57
N CYS A 115 1.02 -16.28 -3.16
CA CYS A 115 1.13 -16.13 -4.61
C CYS A 115 2.45 -16.74 -5.11
N SER A 116 2.37 -17.68 -6.06
CA SER A 116 3.50 -18.52 -6.49
C SER A 116 4.61 -17.77 -7.23
N PHE A 117 4.35 -16.57 -7.71
CA PHE A 117 5.30 -15.70 -8.41
C PHE A 117 5.90 -14.61 -7.51
N CYS A 118 5.46 -14.50 -6.26
CA CYS A 118 5.80 -13.39 -5.36
C CYS A 118 6.80 -13.82 -4.29
N LYS A 119 7.94 -13.12 -4.21
CA LYS A 119 8.96 -13.39 -3.18
C LYS A 119 8.40 -13.26 -1.76
N THR A 120 7.63 -12.20 -1.48
CA THR A 120 6.98 -12.02 -0.17
C THR A 120 6.02 -13.15 0.17
N GLY A 121 5.31 -13.71 -0.84
CA GLY A 121 4.42 -14.86 -0.67
C GLY A 121 5.15 -16.14 -0.22
N THR A 122 6.44 -16.29 -0.56
CA THR A 122 7.27 -17.43 -0.13
C THR A 122 7.86 -17.27 1.26
N MET A 123 7.86 -16.05 1.81
CA MET A 123 8.41 -15.76 3.16
C MET A 123 7.42 -16.12 4.29
N GLY A 124 6.16 -16.41 3.96
CA GLY A 124 5.10 -16.58 4.93
C GLY A 124 4.60 -15.27 5.54
N PHE A 125 3.62 -15.39 6.41
CA PHE A 125 3.02 -14.26 7.14
C PHE A 125 3.53 -14.22 8.58
N SER A 126 3.92 -13.07 9.04
CA SER A 126 4.29 -12.85 10.43
C SER A 126 3.22 -12.09 11.19
N ARG A 127 2.94 -10.85 10.81
CA ARG A 127 1.91 -10.01 11.41
C ARG A 127 1.48 -8.84 10.52
N ASN A 128 0.38 -8.25 10.89
CA ASN A 128 -0.07 -6.97 10.35
C ASN A 128 0.84 -5.83 10.84
N LEU A 129 1.03 -4.82 9.99
CA LEU A 129 1.66 -3.56 10.41
C LEU A 129 0.64 -2.70 11.14
N LEU A 130 1.11 -1.96 12.14
CA LEU A 130 0.36 -0.91 12.83
C LEU A 130 0.24 0.34 11.94
N PRO A 131 -0.72 1.24 12.21
CA PRO A 131 -0.83 2.50 11.46
C PRO A 131 0.46 3.32 11.50
N SER A 132 1.14 3.41 12.65
CA SER A 132 2.44 4.07 12.80
C SER A 132 3.54 3.47 11.93
N GLU A 133 3.55 2.14 11.76
CA GLU A 133 4.52 1.45 10.91
C GLU A 133 4.23 1.68 9.43
N ILE A 134 2.96 1.77 9.04
CA ILE A 134 2.57 2.06 7.66
C ILE A 134 2.92 3.52 7.30
N VAL A 135 2.49 4.48 8.13
CA VAL A 135 2.76 5.91 7.91
C VAL A 135 4.23 6.23 8.14
N GLY A 136 4.88 5.52 9.07
CA GLY A 136 6.31 5.63 9.36
C GLY A 136 7.19 5.38 8.14
N GLN A 137 6.77 4.53 7.19
CA GLN A 137 7.49 4.33 5.93
C GLN A 137 7.52 5.63 5.10
N VAL A 138 6.41 6.37 5.07
CA VAL A 138 6.34 7.66 4.37
C VAL A 138 7.24 8.68 5.05
N LEU A 139 7.12 8.81 6.38
CA LEU A 139 7.93 9.75 7.16
C LEU A 139 9.42 9.41 7.08
N GLY A 140 9.79 8.12 7.22
CA GLY A 140 11.18 7.67 7.15
C GLY A 140 11.83 7.96 5.79
N VAL A 141 11.09 7.82 4.68
CA VAL A 141 11.60 8.20 3.35
C VAL A 141 11.73 9.72 3.23
N MET A 142 10.76 10.51 3.76
CA MET A 142 10.84 11.97 3.73
C MET A 142 12.03 12.50 4.55
N GLU A 143 12.41 11.82 5.64
CA GLU A 143 13.58 12.16 6.45
C GLU A 143 14.92 11.82 5.78
N GLN A 144 14.92 10.88 4.83
CA GLN A 144 16.10 10.40 4.11
C GLN A 144 16.29 11.01 2.72
N THR A 145 15.34 11.85 2.28
CA THR A 145 15.34 12.42 0.93
C THR A 145 15.11 13.91 0.93
N GLU A 146 15.62 14.57 -0.09
CA GLU A 146 15.35 15.98 -0.34
C GLU A 146 13.87 16.24 -0.60
N GLN A 147 13.36 17.40 -0.21
CA GLN A 147 11.94 17.74 -0.26
C GLN A 147 11.33 17.60 -1.67
N TYR A 148 12.10 17.87 -2.72
CA TYR A 148 11.63 17.74 -4.10
C TYR A 148 11.38 16.27 -4.52
N LEU A 149 11.97 15.31 -3.79
CA LEU A 149 11.76 13.87 -3.98
C LEU A 149 10.64 13.30 -3.10
N TRP A 150 10.05 14.10 -2.23
CA TRP A 150 8.98 13.62 -1.35
C TRP A 150 7.84 13.00 -2.16
N PRO A 151 7.29 11.87 -1.69
CA PRO A 151 6.27 11.15 -2.41
C PRO A 151 5.02 12.01 -2.60
N ARG A 152 4.50 12.01 -3.83
CA ARG A 152 3.21 12.61 -4.16
C ARG A 152 2.09 11.59 -4.32
N ASN A 153 2.45 10.34 -4.62
CA ASN A 153 1.52 9.23 -4.68
C ASN A 153 1.96 8.15 -3.71
N ILE A 154 0.99 7.43 -3.13
CA ILE A 154 1.22 6.28 -2.27
C ILE A 154 0.47 5.09 -2.85
N VAL A 155 1.15 3.96 -3.00
CA VAL A 155 0.56 2.71 -3.45
C VAL A 155 0.83 1.62 -2.42
N PHE A 156 -0.21 0.93 -1.99
CA PHE A 156 -0.11 -0.23 -1.10
C PHE A 156 0.17 -1.48 -1.93
N MET A 157 1.41 -1.56 -2.45
CA MET A 157 1.87 -2.64 -3.35
C MET A 157 3.19 -3.26 -2.88
N GLY A 158 3.63 -2.94 -1.66
CA GLY A 158 4.77 -3.56 -1.00
C GLY A 158 4.44 -4.92 -0.40
N MET A 159 5.04 -5.24 0.74
CA MET A 159 4.82 -6.52 1.41
C MET A 159 3.44 -6.58 2.05
N GLY A 160 2.74 -7.73 1.85
CA GLY A 160 1.44 -8.01 2.46
C GLY A 160 0.23 -7.80 1.56
N GLU A 161 -0.92 -8.22 2.06
CA GLU A 161 -2.24 -7.96 1.49
C GLU A 161 -2.94 -6.87 2.30
N PRO A 162 -3.09 -5.64 1.77
CA PRO A 162 -3.64 -4.53 2.53
C PRO A 162 -5.05 -4.78 3.07
N LEU A 163 -5.90 -5.47 2.31
CA LEU A 163 -7.25 -5.76 2.76
C LEU A 163 -7.31 -6.84 3.84
N ALA A 164 -6.25 -7.63 4.05
CA ALA A 164 -6.14 -8.52 5.21
C ALA A 164 -5.83 -7.72 6.49
N ASN A 165 -5.16 -6.57 6.37
CA ASN A 165 -4.88 -5.61 7.45
C ASN A 165 -5.82 -4.39 7.41
N PHE A 166 -7.11 -4.62 7.18
CA PHE A 166 -8.07 -3.60 6.77
C PHE A 166 -8.12 -2.39 7.71
N GLU A 167 -8.31 -2.62 9.03
CA GLU A 167 -8.52 -1.52 9.99
C GLU A 167 -7.27 -0.63 10.11
N ASN A 168 -6.09 -1.23 10.22
CA ASN A 168 -4.83 -0.46 10.29
C ASN A 168 -4.54 0.30 9.00
N VAL A 169 -4.85 -0.29 7.84
CA VAL A 169 -4.70 0.39 6.54
C VAL A 169 -5.66 1.57 6.44
N ILE A 170 -6.92 1.42 6.88
CA ILE A 170 -7.88 2.55 6.91
C ILE A 170 -7.40 3.64 7.86
N SER A 171 -6.96 3.30 9.07
CA SER A 171 -6.41 4.28 10.03
C SER A 171 -5.18 4.99 9.45
N ALA A 172 -4.25 4.25 8.83
CA ALA A 172 -3.09 4.85 8.17
C ALA A 172 -3.49 5.81 7.02
N ILE A 173 -4.48 5.43 6.19
CA ILE A 173 -4.98 6.32 5.12
C ILE A 173 -5.62 7.58 5.70
N LYS A 174 -6.41 7.48 6.77
CA LYS A 174 -6.98 8.65 7.47
C LYS A 174 -5.88 9.58 7.96
N ILE A 175 -4.84 9.05 8.59
CA ILE A 175 -3.68 9.81 9.05
C ILE A 175 -2.97 10.48 7.87
N LEU A 176 -2.66 9.74 6.82
CA LEU A 176 -1.98 10.25 5.61
C LEU A 176 -2.75 11.40 4.94
N THR A 177 -4.08 11.34 4.96
CA THR A 177 -4.94 12.29 4.24
C THR A 177 -5.42 13.46 5.11
N HIS A 178 -5.19 13.42 6.40
CA HIS A 178 -5.65 14.47 7.31
C HIS A 178 -4.92 15.79 7.05
N GLN A 179 -5.68 16.90 7.00
CA GLN A 179 -5.17 18.23 6.66
C GLN A 179 -4.13 18.78 7.65
N LEU A 180 -4.18 18.35 8.91
CA LEU A 180 -3.21 18.74 9.95
C LEU A 180 -1.96 17.83 9.96
N GLY A 181 -1.97 16.72 9.19
CA GLY A 181 -0.87 15.78 9.09
C GLY A 181 -0.11 15.92 7.77
N LEU A 182 0.11 14.79 7.10
CA LEU A 182 0.84 14.73 5.82
C LEU A 182 0.02 15.26 4.62
N ASN A 183 -1.29 15.43 4.77
CA ASN A 183 -2.20 16.07 3.82
C ASN A 183 -2.16 15.50 2.39
N PHE A 184 -2.00 14.19 2.24
CA PHE A 184 -2.11 13.55 0.94
C PHE A 184 -3.54 13.61 0.42
N SER A 185 -3.72 13.95 -0.84
CA SER A 185 -5.03 13.78 -1.47
C SER A 185 -5.39 12.28 -1.56
N THR A 186 -6.62 11.91 -1.20
CA THR A 186 -7.14 10.53 -1.38
C THR A 186 -7.00 10.06 -2.84
N ARG A 187 -7.01 11.01 -3.79
CA ARG A 187 -6.76 10.73 -5.21
C ARG A 187 -5.35 10.24 -5.52
N ARG A 188 -4.41 10.45 -4.62
CA ARG A 188 -3.00 10.08 -4.73
C ARG A 188 -2.68 8.77 -4.02
N ILE A 189 -3.69 8.14 -3.40
CA ILE A 189 -3.54 6.88 -2.70
C ILE A 189 -4.24 5.78 -3.48
N THR A 190 -3.54 4.65 -3.70
CA THR A 190 -4.09 3.45 -4.35
C THR A 190 -3.88 2.25 -3.44
N VAL A 191 -4.96 1.54 -3.14
CA VAL A 191 -4.91 0.26 -2.43
C VAL A 191 -4.95 -0.86 -3.45
N SER A 192 -3.93 -1.73 -3.43
CA SER A 192 -3.90 -2.94 -4.25
C SER A 192 -4.40 -4.14 -3.44
N THR A 193 -5.00 -5.10 -4.10
CA THR A 193 -5.44 -6.35 -3.46
C THR A 193 -5.36 -7.54 -4.40
N CYS A 194 -5.04 -8.69 -3.84
CA CYS A 194 -5.12 -9.97 -4.54
C CYS A 194 -6.56 -10.47 -4.77
N GLY A 195 -7.57 -9.79 -4.21
CA GLY A 195 -8.98 -10.07 -4.50
C GLY A 195 -9.80 -10.59 -3.33
N LEU A 196 -9.64 -10.04 -2.14
CA LEU A 196 -10.54 -10.29 -1.00
C LEU A 196 -11.90 -9.64 -1.26
N ALA A 197 -12.74 -10.27 -2.11
CA ALA A 197 -13.95 -9.70 -2.71
C ALA A 197 -14.87 -8.95 -1.72
N PRO A 198 -15.24 -9.47 -0.52
CA PRO A 198 -16.08 -8.72 0.43
C PRO A 198 -15.39 -7.46 0.96
N LYS A 199 -14.05 -7.50 1.11
CA LYS A 199 -13.28 -6.35 1.60
C LYS A 199 -13.11 -5.26 0.54
N ILE A 200 -13.12 -5.61 -0.76
CA ILE A 200 -13.15 -4.63 -1.86
C ILE A 200 -14.40 -3.76 -1.76
N VAL A 201 -15.57 -4.38 -1.63
CA VAL A 201 -16.85 -3.63 -1.50
C VAL A 201 -16.84 -2.76 -0.24
N ARG A 202 -16.35 -3.29 0.88
CA ARG A 202 -16.21 -2.55 2.14
C ARG A 202 -15.28 -1.35 1.98
N LEU A 203 -14.15 -1.49 1.29
CA LEU A 203 -13.20 -0.39 1.06
C LEU A 203 -13.87 0.79 0.36
N GLY A 204 -14.61 0.54 -0.74
CA GLY A 204 -15.29 1.60 -1.49
C GLY A 204 -16.28 2.39 -0.65
N LYS A 205 -17.00 1.72 0.27
CA LYS A 205 -17.93 2.35 1.22
C LYS A 205 -17.24 3.10 2.35
N THR A 206 -15.99 2.73 2.70
CA THR A 206 -15.29 3.29 3.86
C THR A 206 -14.46 4.52 3.50
N ILE A 207 -13.76 4.50 2.35
CA ILE A 207 -12.86 5.58 1.97
C ILE A 207 -12.69 5.68 0.45
N SER A 208 -12.64 6.92 -0.05
CA SER A 208 -12.56 7.21 -1.49
C SER A 208 -11.11 7.24 -1.98
N VAL A 209 -10.54 6.07 -2.27
CA VAL A 209 -9.16 5.91 -2.79
C VAL A 209 -9.14 5.18 -4.14
N GLY A 210 -7.99 5.13 -4.81
CA GLY A 210 -7.79 4.29 -5.99
C GLY A 210 -7.78 2.80 -5.62
N LEU A 211 -8.27 1.96 -6.53
CA LEU A 211 -8.25 0.51 -6.39
C LEU A 211 -7.38 -0.11 -7.48
N ALA A 212 -6.48 -1.00 -7.10
CA ALA A 212 -5.76 -1.89 -8.00
C ALA A 212 -6.07 -3.36 -7.66
N ILE A 213 -6.27 -4.17 -8.69
CA ILE A 213 -6.57 -5.60 -8.57
C ILE A 213 -5.45 -6.41 -9.18
N SER A 214 -4.80 -7.23 -8.38
CA SER A 214 -3.87 -8.26 -8.84
C SER A 214 -4.65 -9.37 -9.55
N LEU A 215 -4.80 -9.26 -10.87
CA LEU A 215 -5.58 -10.21 -11.68
C LEU A 215 -4.74 -11.44 -12.06
N HIS A 216 -3.64 -11.23 -12.78
CA HIS A 216 -2.56 -12.15 -13.17
C HIS A 216 -2.96 -13.42 -13.95
N ALA A 217 -4.25 -13.75 -14.05
CA ALA A 217 -4.79 -14.83 -14.86
C ALA A 217 -6.21 -14.52 -15.33
N THR A 218 -6.63 -15.17 -16.42
CA THR A 218 -7.94 -14.98 -17.06
C THR A 218 -8.86 -16.20 -16.94
N THR A 219 -8.39 -17.27 -16.26
CA THR A 219 -9.17 -18.46 -15.91
C THR A 219 -8.98 -18.81 -14.44
N ASP A 220 -9.99 -19.42 -13.83
CA ASP A 220 -9.90 -19.82 -12.42
C ASP A 220 -8.85 -20.91 -12.20
N GLU A 221 -8.66 -21.85 -13.16
CA GLU A 221 -7.64 -22.89 -13.05
C GLU A 221 -6.25 -22.30 -12.93
N LEU A 222 -5.88 -21.39 -13.82
CA LEU A 222 -4.57 -20.75 -13.77
C LEU A 222 -4.45 -19.83 -12.55
N ARG A 223 -5.50 -19.07 -12.24
CA ARG A 223 -5.49 -18.18 -11.08
C ARG A 223 -5.38 -18.94 -9.76
N ASN A 224 -6.01 -20.11 -9.63
CA ASN A 224 -5.88 -20.99 -8.46
C ASN A 224 -4.43 -21.46 -8.23
N ARG A 225 -3.68 -21.66 -9.31
CA ARG A 225 -2.27 -22.06 -9.26
C ARG A 225 -1.36 -20.89 -8.90
N LEU A 226 -1.63 -19.71 -9.48
CA LEU A 226 -0.81 -18.52 -9.27
C LEU A 226 -1.14 -17.80 -7.95
N MET A 227 -2.41 -17.79 -7.57
CA MET A 227 -2.96 -17.01 -6.45
C MET A 227 -3.99 -17.86 -5.70
N PRO A 228 -3.61 -18.57 -4.63
CA PRO A 228 -4.51 -19.46 -3.89
C PRO A 228 -5.79 -18.80 -3.35
N VAL A 229 -5.78 -17.49 -3.15
CA VAL A 229 -6.97 -16.70 -2.75
C VAL A 229 -8.15 -16.89 -3.70
N ASN A 230 -7.90 -17.21 -4.99
CA ASN A 230 -8.92 -17.43 -5.99
C ASN A 230 -9.81 -18.66 -5.68
N LYS A 231 -9.29 -19.65 -4.98
CA LYS A 231 -10.09 -20.82 -4.52
C LYS A 231 -11.24 -20.37 -3.60
N ARG A 232 -11.02 -19.30 -2.84
CA ARG A 232 -12.03 -18.72 -1.94
C ARG A 232 -12.90 -17.66 -2.63
N TYR A 233 -12.30 -16.88 -3.53
CA TYR A 233 -12.95 -15.80 -4.26
C TYR A 233 -12.65 -15.94 -5.76
N PRO A 234 -13.40 -16.80 -6.50
CA PRO A 234 -13.21 -17.00 -7.94
C PRO A 234 -13.39 -15.73 -8.75
N LEU A 235 -12.90 -15.71 -9.99
CA LEU A 235 -12.95 -14.57 -10.89
C LEU A 235 -14.34 -13.94 -11.00
N LYS A 236 -15.40 -14.75 -11.03
CA LYS A 236 -16.79 -14.25 -11.07
C LYS A 236 -17.09 -13.34 -9.86
N GLN A 237 -16.78 -13.80 -8.65
CA GLN A 237 -17.00 -13.03 -7.42
C GLN A 237 -16.10 -11.79 -7.36
N LEU A 238 -14.85 -11.91 -7.81
CA LEU A 238 -13.92 -10.78 -7.88
C LEU A 238 -14.45 -9.70 -8.80
N MET A 239 -14.91 -10.04 -10.01
CA MET A 239 -15.47 -9.07 -10.96
C MET A 239 -16.76 -8.45 -10.45
N GLU A 240 -17.63 -9.21 -9.78
CA GLU A 240 -18.82 -8.67 -9.11
C GLU A 240 -18.45 -7.65 -8.02
N ALA A 241 -17.43 -7.93 -7.21
CA ALA A 241 -16.94 -6.99 -6.20
C ALA A 241 -16.38 -5.71 -6.85
N CYS A 242 -15.66 -5.83 -7.97
CA CYS A 242 -15.15 -4.69 -8.73
C CYS A 242 -16.31 -3.81 -9.29
N ARG A 243 -17.39 -4.41 -9.78
CA ARG A 243 -18.58 -3.66 -10.24
C ARG A 243 -19.31 -2.95 -9.11
N LYS A 244 -19.27 -3.51 -7.89
CA LYS A 244 -19.90 -2.93 -6.68
C LYS A 244 -18.99 -1.92 -5.96
N PHE A 245 -17.74 -1.79 -6.38
CA PHE A 245 -16.81 -0.85 -5.76
C PHE A 245 -17.23 0.59 -6.07
N GLU A 246 -17.44 1.38 -5.03
CA GLU A 246 -17.82 2.79 -5.16
C GLU A 246 -16.61 3.62 -5.64
N MET A 247 -16.49 3.70 -6.96
CA MET A 247 -15.38 4.40 -7.61
C MET A 247 -15.59 5.92 -7.60
N PRO A 248 -14.59 6.72 -7.22
CA PRO A 248 -14.67 8.17 -7.42
C PRO A 248 -14.88 8.52 -8.90
N LYS A 249 -15.71 9.54 -9.15
CA LYS A 249 -16.06 9.98 -10.53
C LYS A 249 -14.80 10.14 -11.41
N ARG A 250 -14.90 9.70 -12.67
CA ARG A 250 -13.83 9.75 -13.69
C ARG A 250 -12.58 8.93 -13.36
N ARG A 251 -12.66 7.95 -12.45
CA ARG A 251 -11.58 7.03 -12.16
C ARG A 251 -11.82 5.65 -12.77
N ARG A 252 -10.74 4.87 -12.83
CA ARG A 252 -10.72 3.51 -13.35
C ARG A 252 -10.08 2.60 -12.33
N ILE A 253 -10.55 1.35 -12.21
CA ILE A 253 -9.81 0.30 -11.50
C ILE A 253 -8.57 -0.05 -12.30
N THR A 254 -7.42 -0.16 -11.64
CA THR A 254 -6.22 -0.68 -12.27
C THR A 254 -6.20 -2.20 -12.11
N PHE A 255 -6.09 -2.94 -13.21
CA PHE A 255 -5.85 -4.37 -13.18
C PHE A 255 -4.37 -4.63 -13.43
N GLU A 256 -3.68 -5.05 -12.38
CA GLU A 256 -2.27 -5.43 -12.43
C GLU A 256 -2.17 -6.85 -13.03
N TYR A 257 -1.38 -6.99 -14.08
CA TYR A 257 -1.21 -8.26 -14.76
C TYR A 257 0.27 -8.56 -15.00
N ILE A 258 0.82 -9.44 -14.15
CA ILE A 258 2.18 -9.92 -14.32
C ILE A 258 2.24 -10.85 -15.53
N VAL A 259 3.11 -10.55 -16.49
CA VAL A 259 3.30 -11.35 -17.68
C VAL A 259 4.39 -12.38 -17.42
N LEU A 260 3.99 -13.65 -17.34
CA LEU A 260 4.87 -14.79 -17.09
C LEU A 260 5.16 -15.46 -18.45
N GLY A 261 6.43 -15.53 -18.83
CA GLY A 261 6.83 -16.09 -20.13
C GLY A 261 6.30 -17.49 -20.39
N GLY A 262 5.52 -17.64 -21.47
CA GLY A 262 4.91 -18.92 -21.86
C GLY A 262 3.70 -19.38 -21.04
N VAL A 263 3.14 -18.53 -20.14
CA VAL A 263 2.10 -18.97 -19.19
C VAL A 263 0.75 -18.29 -19.41
N ASN A 264 0.69 -16.95 -19.46
CA ASN A 264 -0.56 -16.20 -19.32
C ASN A 264 -0.74 -15.04 -20.32
N HIS A 265 -0.03 -15.05 -21.44
CA HIS A 265 -0.05 -13.97 -22.43
C HIS A 265 -0.44 -14.41 -23.84
N SER A 266 -1.26 -15.45 -23.94
CA SER A 266 -1.79 -15.93 -25.22
C SER A 266 -2.86 -14.99 -25.78
N ARG A 267 -3.10 -15.06 -27.09
CA ARG A 267 -4.22 -14.35 -27.75
C ARG A 267 -5.57 -14.69 -27.09
N GLN A 268 -5.72 -15.89 -26.57
CA GLN A 268 -6.92 -16.30 -25.87
C GLN A 268 -7.04 -15.62 -24.48
N ASP A 269 -5.91 -15.38 -23.81
CA ASP A 269 -5.89 -14.61 -22.55
C ASP A 269 -6.32 -13.18 -22.79
N ALA A 270 -5.85 -12.52 -23.84
CA ALA A 270 -6.30 -11.17 -24.21
C ALA A 270 -7.83 -11.13 -24.45
N LYS A 271 -8.38 -12.09 -25.19
CA LYS A 271 -9.83 -12.19 -25.42
C LYS A 271 -10.63 -12.39 -24.12
N ARG A 272 -10.16 -13.30 -23.25
CA ARG A 272 -10.81 -13.55 -21.95
C ARG A 272 -10.74 -12.33 -21.05
N MET A 273 -9.59 -11.65 -21.00
CA MET A 273 -9.40 -10.43 -20.20
C MET A 273 -10.38 -9.33 -20.64
N ALA A 274 -10.51 -9.07 -21.94
CA ALA A 274 -11.47 -8.10 -22.44
C ALA A 274 -12.92 -8.43 -22.02
N ARG A 275 -13.31 -9.71 -22.04
CA ARG A 275 -14.63 -10.16 -21.58
C ARG A 275 -14.81 -9.99 -20.07
N LEU A 276 -13.80 -10.34 -19.27
CA LEU A 276 -13.83 -10.19 -17.80
C LEU A 276 -14.03 -8.73 -17.37
N LEU A 277 -13.36 -7.81 -18.06
CA LEU A 277 -13.37 -6.39 -17.74
C LEU A 277 -14.53 -5.61 -18.36
N ASN A 278 -15.33 -6.25 -19.21
CA ASN A 278 -16.45 -5.60 -19.85
C ASN A 278 -17.43 -5.01 -18.81
N GLY A 279 -17.79 -3.72 -19.03
CA GLY A 279 -18.64 -2.96 -18.12
C GLY A 279 -17.97 -2.46 -16.83
N ILE A 280 -16.65 -2.65 -16.68
CA ILE A 280 -15.88 -2.08 -15.56
C ILE A 280 -14.96 -0.98 -16.10
N PRO A 281 -15.11 0.29 -15.67
CA PRO A 281 -14.16 1.33 -16.01
C PRO A 281 -12.75 0.96 -15.52
N SER A 282 -11.89 0.52 -16.43
CA SER A 282 -10.63 -0.12 -16.08
C SER A 282 -9.46 0.40 -16.90
N LYS A 283 -8.26 0.18 -16.39
CA LYS A 283 -6.98 0.19 -17.11
C LYS A 283 -6.20 -1.08 -16.73
N ILE A 284 -5.42 -1.59 -17.67
CA ILE A 284 -4.55 -2.74 -17.44
C ILE A 284 -3.12 -2.22 -17.34
N ASN A 285 -2.42 -2.66 -16.31
CA ASN A 285 -0.98 -2.47 -16.15
C ASN A 285 -0.29 -3.82 -16.38
N LEU A 286 0.46 -3.93 -17.47
CA LEU A 286 1.25 -5.12 -17.78
C LEU A 286 2.61 -5.00 -17.11
N ILE A 287 2.92 -5.96 -16.24
CA ILE A 287 4.17 -6.00 -15.48
C ILE A 287 5.00 -7.18 -16.01
N PRO A 288 6.12 -6.95 -16.70
CA PRO A 288 7.01 -8.05 -17.06
C PRO A 288 7.53 -8.71 -15.78
N TYR A 289 7.47 -10.04 -15.73
CA TYR A 289 8.03 -10.79 -14.60
C TYR A 289 9.54 -10.65 -14.61
N ASN A 290 10.11 -10.27 -13.49
CA ASN A 290 11.55 -10.32 -13.25
C ASN A 290 11.88 -11.63 -12.53
N LYS A 291 12.91 -12.34 -13.01
CA LYS A 291 13.31 -13.62 -12.44
C LYS A 291 13.66 -13.50 -10.96
N VAL A 292 13.04 -14.35 -10.16
CA VAL A 292 13.26 -14.42 -8.72
C VAL A 292 13.92 -15.77 -8.40
N ASN A 293 15.02 -15.74 -7.67
CA ASN A 293 15.71 -16.95 -7.25
C ASN A 293 14.77 -17.86 -6.42
N GLY A 294 14.71 -19.14 -6.79
CA GLY A 294 13.84 -20.13 -6.15
C GLY A 294 12.42 -20.21 -6.71
N LEU A 295 12.07 -19.40 -7.73
CA LEU A 295 10.80 -19.51 -8.45
C LEU A 295 11.03 -20.02 -9.88
N SER A 296 10.11 -20.84 -10.39
CA SER A 296 10.27 -21.56 -11.67
C SER A 296 9.78 -20.80 -12.91
N PHE A 297 9.28 -19.57 -12.75
CA PHE A 297 8.79 -18.78 -13.87
C PHE A 297 9.95 -18.14 -14.65
N ARG A 298 9.77 -17.97 -15.96
CA ARG A 298 10.69 -17.22 -16.80
C ARG A 298 10.16 -15.83 -17.12
N GLU A 299 11.08 -14.93 -17.41
CA GLU A 299 10.77 -13.61 -17.93
C GLU A 299 10.12 -13.69 -19.32
N PRO A 300 9.15 -12.86 -19.64
CA PRO A 300 8.66 -12.74 -21.00
C PRO A 300 9.74 -12.08 -21.87
N THR A 301 9.82 -12.46 -23.14
CA THR A 301 10.61 -11.69 -24.11
C THR A 301 9.90 -10.36 -24.43
N ASN A 302 10.64 -9.38 -24.93
CA ASN A 302 10.06 -8.10 -25.38
C ASN A 302 8.99 -8.32 -26.46
N GLN A 303 9.19 -9.29 -27.35
CA GLN A 303 8.23 -9.64 -28.40
C GLN A 303 6.94 -10.23 -27.81
N GLU A 304 7.03 -11.13 -26.83
CA GLU A 304 5.86 -11.69 -26.13
C GLU A 304 5.05 -10.59 -25.44
N LEU A 305 5.73 -9.66 -24.76
CA LEU A 305 5.09 -8.53 -24.09
C LEU A 305 4.40 -7.60 -25.09
N TYR A 306 5.12 -7.20 -26.15
CA TYR A 306 4.58 -6.34 -27.20
C TYR A 306 3.36 -6.97 -27.88
N ASN A 307 3.46 -8.22 -28.29
CA ASN A 307 2.36 -8.94 -28.94
C ASN A 307 1.11 -9.02 -28.04
N PHE A 308 1.31 -9.24 -26.74
CA PHE A 308 0.20 -9.30 -25.79
C PHE A 308 -0.45 -7.91 -25.60
N GLN A 309 0.35 -6.86 -25.52
CA GLN A 309 -0.12 -5.47 -25.44
C GLN A 309 -0.95 -5.08 -26.68
N GLU A 310 -0.47 -5.39 -27.89
CA GLU A 310 -1.18 -5.15 -29.14
C GLU A 310 -2.53 -5.89 -29.20
N GLN A 311 -2.55 -7.16 -28.78
CA GLN A 311 -3.77 -7.94 -28.73
C GLN A 311 -4.83 -7.39 -27.76
N LEU A 312 -4.38 -6.75 -26.66
CA LEU A 312 -5.28 -6.08 -25.72
C LEU A 312 -5.77 -4.73 -26.26
N ALA A 313 -4.91 -3.96 -26.94
CA ALA A 313 -5.26 -2.66 -27.51
C ALA A 313 -6.33 -2.76 -28.62
N GLN A 314 -6.42 -3.91 -29.30
CA GLN A 314 -7.43 -4.20 -30.33
C GLN A 314 -8.82 -4.56 -29.76
N LYS A 315 -8.99 -4.62 -28.45
CA LYS A 315 -10.23 -5.03 -27.78
C LYS A 315 -10.88 -3.91 -27.00
#